data_6cf14a60193c4ec6de51e476274aafa0
#
_entry.id   6cf14a60193c4ec6de51e476274aafa0
#
_cell.length_a   1.000
_cell.length_b   1.000
_cell.length_c   1.000
_cell.angle_alpha   90.00
_cell.angle_beta   90.00
_cell.angle_gamma   90.00
#
_symmetry.space_group_name_H-M   'P 1'
#
loop_
_entity.id
_entity.type
_entity.pdbx_description
1 polymer ?
#
loop_
_entity_poly.entity_id
_entity_poly.type
_entity_poly.pdbx_seq_one_letter_code
_entity_poly.pdbx_strand_id
1 'polypeptide(L)'
;MAKKRSQQKEIITLNENFDFKTDRLPPQAIDVEQRVLGAILIDNLAYLQSKDILKPEYFYVSKHGIIYSAITNLEAKNEPIDCVSVKLELERMGSLNEVGNSDYLIDLTGMVSSSANIEYYSRIIYEKYVLRQLIHISSSIVDKAFDSSMNPFQLIGEAENKLLDVSNALSKKQAVKLSSEISNVVEEIG
;
A
#
# COMPACT_ATOMS: atom_id res chain seq x y z
N MET A 1 -30.53 -30.20 -28.29
CA MET A 1 -29.14 -30.21 -28.80
C MET A 1 -28.48 -28.84 -28.87
N ALA A 2 -29.19 -27.73 -29.10
CA ALA A 2 -28.63 -26.37 -29.18
C ALA A 2 -28.04 -25.83 -27.84
N LYS A 3 -28.68 -26.11 -26.69
CA LYS A 3 -28.25 -25.65 -25.37
C LYS A 3 -26.90 -26.25 -24.92
N LYS A 4 -26.60 -27.50 -25.31
CA LYS A 4 -25.32 -28.18 -25.01
C LYS A 4 -24.15 -27.60 -25.84
N ARG A 5 -24.42 -27.13 -27.06
CA ARG A 5 -23.44 -26.51 -27.95
C ARG A 5 -23.06 -25.08 -27.49
N SER A 6 -23.99 -24.35 -26.89
CA SER A 6 -23.77 -23.03 -26.34
C SER A 6 -22.85 -23.06 -25.08
N GLN A 7 -23.11 -24.00 -24.16
CA GLN A 7 -22.26 -24.16 -22.98
C GLN A 7 -20.84 -24.64 -23.32
N GLN A 8 -20.70 -25.48 -24.34
CA GLN A 8 -19.39 -25.94 -24.78
C GLN A 8 -18.58 -24.84 -25.49
N LYS A 9 -19.24 -23.88 -26.16
CA LYS A 9 -18.62 -22.70 -26.74
C LYS A 9 -18.18 -21.69 -25.69
N GLU A 10 -18.92 -21.50 -24.60
CA GLU A 10 -18.54 -20.66 -23.48
C GLU A 10 -17.31 -21.20 -22.76
N ILE A 11 -17.18 -22.50 -22.53
CA ILE A 11 -16.03 -23.14 -21.90
C ILE A 11 -14.79 -23.03 -22.81
N ILE A 12 -14.93 -23.12 -24.12
CA ILE A 12 -13.81 -22.98 -25.07
C ILE A 12 -13.32 -21.52 -25.14
N THR A 13 -14.24 -20.54 -25.04
CA THR A 13 -13.86 -19.11 -25.04
C THR A 13 -13.14 -18.70 -23.77
N LEU A 14 -13.38 -19.37 -22.64
CA LEU A 14 -12.62 -19.16 -21.40
C LEU A 14 -11.17 -19.67 -21.49
N ASN A 15 -10.92 -20.72 -22.31
CA ASN A 15 -9.56 -21.23 -22.49
C ASN A 15 -8.69 -20.42 -23.45
N GLU A 16 -9.29 -19.65 -24.38
CA GLU A 16 -8.51 -18.87 -25.36
C GLU A 16 -8.03 -17.50 -24.86
N ASN A 17 -8.55 -17.00 -23.71
CA ASN A 17 -8.20 -15.71 -23.13
C ASN A 17 -7.32 -15.78 -21.89
N PHE A 18 -6.73 -16.95 -21.58
CA PHE A 18 -5.89 -17.13 -20.40
C PHE A 18 -4.41 -16.86 -20.71
N ASP A 19 -4.12 -15.69 -21.30
CA ASP A 19 -2.74 -15.21 -21.41
C ASP A 19 -2.44 -14.22 -20.26
N PHE A 20 -1.98 -14.76 -19.13
CA PHE A 20 -1.57 -14.02 -17.94
C PHE A 20 -0.19 -13.34 -18.08
N LYS A 21 0.31 -13.20 -19.30
CA LYS A 21 1.48 -12.33 -19.57
C LYS A 21 1.04 -10.87 -19.52
N THR A 22 0.94 -10.36 -18.32
CA THR A 22 0.70 -8.92 -18.14
C THR A 22 2.03 -8.18 -18.24
N ASP A 23 2.33 -7.61 -19.41
CA ASP A 23 3.29 -6.51 -19.57
C ASP A 23 2.79 -5.21 -18.87
N ARG A 24 1.84 -5.35 -17.96
CA ARG A 24 1.25 -4.21 -17.23
C ARG A 24 2.11 -3.87 -16.02
N LEU A 25 2.43 -2.60 -15.90
CA LEU A 25 3.07 -2.10 -14.68
C LEU A 25 2.15 -2.32 -13.47
N PRO A 26 2.71 -2.76 -12.32
CA PRO A 26 1.93 -2.88 -11.10
C PRO A 26 1.28 -1.55 -10.70
N PRO A 27 0.10 -1.56 -10.05
CA PRO A 27 -0.55 -0.36 -9.56
C PRO A 27 0.39 0.45 -8.65
N GLN A 28 0.68 1.69 -9.04
CA GLN A 28 1.64 2.58 -8.40
C GLN A 28 1.19 4.04 -8.50
N ALA A 29 1.76 4.90 -7.65
CA ALA A 29 1.57 6.35 -7.67
C ALA A 29 2.83 7.02 -7.08
N ILE A 30 3.95 6.91 -7.82
CA ILE A 30 5.28 7.31 -7.34
C ILE A 30 5.35 8.79 -6.97
N ASP A 31 4.73 9.65 -7.76
CA ASP A 31 4.62 11.08 -7.53
C ASP A 31 3.84 11.41 -6.24
N VAL A 32 2.83 10.61 -5.93
CA VAL A 32 2.05 10.74 -4.67
C VAL A 32 2.90 10.29 -3.49
N GLU A 33 3.64 9.19 -3.61
CA GLU A 33 4.57 8.72 -2.57
C GLU A 33 5.61 9.79 -2.23
N GLN A 34 6.22 10.42 -3.25
CA GLN A 34 7.19 11.48 -3.07
C GLN A 34 6.58 12.71 -2.37
N ARG A 35 5.37 13.11 -2.75
CA ARG A 35 4.66 14.23 -2.10
C ARG A 35 4.33 13.93 -0.64
N VAL A 36 3.91 12.72 -0.32
CA VAL A 36 3.62 12.31 1.06
C VAL A 36 4.89 12.38 1.91
N LEU A 37 5.98 11.79 1.44
CA LEU A 37 7.25 11.82 2.17
C LEU A 37 7.78 13.25 2.33
N GLY A 38 7.76 14.05 1.26
CA GLY A 38 8.17 15.45 1.32
C GLY A 38 7.33 16.27 2.28
N ALA A 39 6.00 16.07 2.31
CA ALA A 39 5.11 16.75 3.25
C ALA A 39 5.45 16.40 4.71
N ILE A 40 5.72 15.14 5.01
CA ILE A 40 6.09 14.69 6.35
C ILE A 40 7.44 15.28 6.79
N LEU A 41 8.41 15.40 5.88
CA LEU A 41 9.72 15.98 6.17
C LEU A 41 9.68 17.49 6.45
N ILE A 42 8.62 18.19 6.01
CA ILE A 42 8.42 19.63 6.23
C ILE A 42 7.53 19.89 7.45
N ASP A 43 6.51 19.02 7.66
CA ASP A 43 5.45 19.25 8.63
C ASP A 43 5.12 17.95 9.39
N ASN A 44 5.44 17.92 10.68
CA ASN A 44 5.15 16.76 11.54
C ASN A 44 3.66 16.45 11.67
N LEU A 45 2.77 17.42 11.46
CA LEU A 45 1.33 17.17 11.44
C LEU A 45 0.92 16.26 10.28
N ALA A 46 1.63 16.36 9.15
CA ALA A 46 1.42 15.45 8.01
C ALA A 46 1.67 13.98 8.40
N TYR A 47 2.68 13.71 9.22
CA TYR A 47 2.91 12.36 9.73
C TYR A 47 1.76 11.88 10.61
N LEU A 48 1.31 12.71 11.57
CA LEU A 48 0.21 12.35 12.47
C LEU A 48 -1.09 12.02 11.71
N GLN A 49 -1.37 12.73 10.62
CA GLN A 49 -2.53 12.47 9.76
C GLN A 49 -2.38 11.23 8.86
N SER A 50 -1.15 10.81 8.58
CA SER A 50 -0.86 9.68 7.69
C SER A 50 -0.58 8.36 8.41
N LYS A 51 -0.11 8.38 9.67
CA LYS A 51 0.41 7.20 10.38
C LYS A 51 -0.62 6.08 10.57
N ASP A 52 -1.90 6.42 10.71
CA ASP A 52 -2.97 5.43 10.85
C ASP A 52 -3.36 4.81 9.49
N ILE A 53 -2.99 5.44 8.38
CA ILE A 53 -3.29 4.99 7.02
C ILE A 53 -2.12 4.26 6.40
N LEU A 54 -0.89 4.73 6.61
CA LEU A 54 0.30 4.22 5.93
C LEU A 54 1.14 3.30 6.81
N LYS A 55 1.85 2.42 6.10
CA LYS A 55 2.94 1.60 6.63
C LYS A 55 4.06 1.54 5.60
N PRO A 56 5.30 1.23 6.01
CA PRO A 56 6.45 1.13 5.10
C PRO A 56 6.21 0.21 3.90
N GLU A 57 5.56 -0.93 4.10
CA GLU A 57 5.28 -1.94 3.07
C GLU A 57 4.23 -1.51 2.04
N TYR A 58 3.54 -0.37 2.24
CA TYR A 58 2.53 0.12 1.30
C TYR A 58 3.14 0.90 0.14
N PHE A 59 4.37 1.37 0.29
CA PHE A 59 5.08 2.08 -0.76
C PHE A 59 5.51 1.12 -1.88
N TYR A 60 5.37 1.57 -3.12
CA TYR A 60 5.81 0.80 -4.29
C TYR A 60 7.31 0.86 -4.47
N VAL A 61 7.88 2.05 -4.28
CA VAL A 61 9.31 2.28 -4.39
C VAL A 61 10.00 1.89 -3.08
N SER A 62 10.90 0.90 -3.13
CA SER A 62 11.59 0.36 -1.93
C SER A 62 12.21 1.46 -1.06
N LYS A 63 12.93 2.41 -1.67
CA LYS A 63 13.56 3.51 -0.94
C LYS A 63 12.55 4.41 -0.21
N HIS A 64 11.31 4.55 -0.71
CA HIS A 64 10.25 5.30 -0.03
C HIS A 64 9.77 4.58 1.24
N GLY A 65 9.62 3.25 1.16
CA GLY A 65 9.33 2.41 2.33
C GLY A 65 10.41 2.49 3.40
N ILE A 66 11.69 2.51 2.99
CA ILE A 66 12.83 2.66 3.89
C ILE A 66 12.82 4.04 4.58
N ILE A 67 12.57 5.12 3.84
CA ILE A 67 12.43 6.47 4.41
C ILE A 67 11.27 6.51 5.41
N TYR A 68 10.11 5.94 5.05
CA TYR A 68 8.97 5.90 5.95
C TYR A 68 9.24 5.05 7.20
N SER A 69 10.04 3.98 7.11
CA SER A 69 10.51 3.21 8.26
C SER A 69 11.37 4.04 9.21
N ALA A 70 12.29 4.84 8.66
CA ALA A 70 13.11 5.75 9.46
C ALA A 70 12.25 6.79 10.18
N ILE A 71 11.24 7.36 9.50
CA ILE A 71 10.26 8.28 10.09
C ILE A 71 9.50 7.61 11.24
N THR A 72 9.02 6.39 11.06
CA THR A 72 8.32 5.62 12.09
C THR A 72 9.21 5.34 13.31
N ASN A 73 10.49 5.04 13.08
CA ASN A 73 11.46 4.82 14.14
C ASN A 73 11.71 6.09 14.98
N LEU A 74 11.80 7.26 14.33
CA LEU A 74 11.97 8.56 15.02
C LEU A 74 10.75 8.87 15.88
N GLU A 75 9.55 8.69 15.35
CA GLU A 75 8.31 8.88 16.12
C GLU A 75 8.25 7.97 17.34
N ALA A 76 8.60 6.69 17.21
CA ALA A 76 8.63 5.75 18.32
C ALA A 76 9.62 6.15 19.43
N LYS A 77 10.66 6.93 19.09
CA LYS A 77 11.65 7.48 20.03
C LYS A 77 11.28 8.89 20.54
N ASN A 78 10.16 9.45 20.08
CA ASN A 78 9.78 10.85 20.28
C ASN A 78 10.85 11.84 19.81
N GLU A 79 11.60 11.50 18.76
CA GLU A 79 12.56 12.36 18.10
C GLU A 79 11.88 13.19 16.99
N PRO A 80 12.36 14.41 16.68
CA PRO A 80 11.78 15.25 15.64
C PRO A 80 11.91 14.57 14.26
N ILE A 81 10.93 14.82 13.40
CA ILE A 81 10.90 14.30 12.03
C ILE A 81 11.20 15.45 11.09
N ASP A 82 12.41 15.49 10.57
CA ASP A 82 12.89 16.42 9.55
C ASP A 82 14.00 15.77 8.70
N CYS A 83 14.46 16.46 7.65
CA CYS A 83 15.49 15.92 6.77
C CYS A 83 16.78 15.52 7.50
N VAL A 84 17.17 16.24 8.56
CA VAL A 84 18.41 15.98 9.29
C VAL A 84 18.26 14.75 10.17
N SER A 85 17.19 14.67 10.93
CA SER A 85 16.89 13.55 11.83
C SER A 85 16.67 12.27 11.04
N VAL A 86 15.91 12.34 9.93
CA VAL A 86 15.67 11.17 9.05
C VAL A 86 16.97 10.70 8.40
N LYS A 87 17.86 11.62 7.97
CA LYS A 87 19.19 11.25 7.46
C LYS A 87 19.99 10.49 8.54
N LEU A 88 20.07 11.01 9.76
CA LEU A 88 20.80 10.35 10.85
C LEU A 88 20.23 8.97 11.19
N GLU A 89 18.92 8.84 11.18
CA GLU A 89 18.28 7.53 11.40
C GLU A 89 18.56 6.54 10.26
N LEU A 90 18.55 7.00 9.00
CA LEU A 90 18.94 6.19 7.84
C LEU A 90 20.41 5.75 7.90
N GLU A 91 21.30 6.59 8.44
CA GLU A 91 22.70 6.24 8.72
C GLU A 91 22.77 5.13 9.77
N ARG A 92 22.01 5.25 10.88
CA ARG A 92 21.92 4.23 11.94
C ARG A 92 21.39 2.89 11.40
N MET A 93 20.44 2.94 10.46
CA MET A 93 19.88 1.76 9.77
C MET A 93 20.84 1.19 8.72
N GLY A 94 21.91 1.89 8.36
CA GLY A 94 22.82 1.50 7.28
C GLY A 94 22.23 1.64 5.87
N SER A 95 21.11 2.37 5.73
CA SER A 95 20.31 2.42 4.50
C SER A 95 20.41 3.76 3.75
N LEU A 96 21.21 4.72 4.21
CA LEU A 96 21.30 6.06 3.61
C LEU A 96 21.69 6.00 2.11
N ASN A 97 22.63 5.15 1.74
CA ASN A 97 23.07 5.02 0.34
C ASN A 97 21.97 4.42 -0.55
N GLU A 98 21.16 3.50 -0.01
CA GLU A 98 20.07 2.84 -0.72
C GLU A 98 18.95 3.82 -1.11
N VAL A 99 18.71 4.82 -0.28
CA VAL A 99 17.67 5.83 -0.54
C VAL A 99 18.13 6.97 -1.45
N GLY A 100 19.42 7.07 -1.78
CA GLY A 100 19.97 8.12 -2.65
C GLY A 100 20.59 9.28 -1.88
N ASN A 101 21.10 9.02 -0.68
CA ASN A 101 21.77 9.98 0.20
C ASN A 101 20.86 11.14 0.65
N SER A 102 21.49 12.17 1.22
CA SER A 102 20.81 13.39 1.70
C SER A 102 20.11 14.16 0.59
N ASP A 103 20.64 14.12 -0.63
CA ASP A 103 20.15 14.91 -1.75
C ASP A 103 18.72 14.52 -2.12
N TYR A 104 18.42 13.22 -2.07
CA TYR A 104 17.07 12.76 -2.35
C TYR A 104 16.04 13.21 -1.29
N LEU A 105 16.42 13.29 -0.01
CA LEU A 105 15.55 13.83 1.03
C LEU A 105 15.25 15.32 0.81
N ILE A 106 16.24 16.08 0.35
CA ILE A 106 16.08 17.49 -0.01
C ILE A 106 15.16 17.63 -1.21
N ASP A 107 15.36 16.80 -2.25
CA ASP A 107 14.52 16.80 -3.46
C ASP A 107 13.05 16.54 -3.10
N LEU A 108 12.77 15.62 -2.19
CA LEU A 108 11.40 15.31 -1.74
C LEU A 108 10.73 16.55 -1.12
N THR A 109 11.46 17.33 -0.32
CA THR A 109 10.89 18.57 0.28
C THR A 109 10.61 19.64 -0.75
N GLY A 110 11.41 19.70 -1.82
CA GLY A 110 11.22 20.64 -2.93
C GLY A 110 9.99 20.33 -3.80
N MET A 111 9.43 19.12 -3.72
CA MET A 111 8.26 18.70 -4.51
C MET A 111 6.92 19.09 -3.86
N VAL A 112 6.93 19.66 -2.66
CA VAL A 112 5.73 19.89 -1.86
C VAL A 112 5.58 21.38 -1.56
N SER A 113 4.41 21.93 -1.84
CA SER A 113 4.02 23.29 -1.46
C SER A 113 3.05 23.35 -0.28
N SER A 114 2.42 22.22 0.09
CA SER A 114 1.42 22.16 1.17
C SER A 114 1.17 20.72 1.63
N SER A 115 0.96 20.52 2.92
CA SER A 115 0.55 19.25 3.55
C SER A 115 -0.98 19.04 3.58
N ALA A 116 -1.78 19.99 3.09
CA ALA A 116 -3.24 20.02 3.25
C ALA A 116 -3.98 18.77 2.74
N ASN A 117 -3.43 18.02 1.79
CA ASN A 117 -4.08 16.85 1.19
C ASN A 117 -3.41 15.53 1.59
N ILE A 118 -2.66 15.51 2.69
CA ILE A 118 -1.86 14.34 3.08
C ILE A 118 -2.71 13.08 3.27
N GLU A 119 -3.86 13.19 3.91
CA GLU A 119 -4.76 12.05 4.14
C GLU A 119 -5.27 11.46 2.82
N TYR A 120 -5.68 12.31 1.88
CA TYR A 120 -6.12 11.89 0.56
C TYR A 120 -5.01 11.17 -0.22
N TYR A 121 -3.80 11.72 -0.22
CA TYR A 121 -2.64 11.09 -0.86
C TYR A 121 -2.24 9.77 -0.19
N SER A 122 -2.30 9.71 1.12
CA SER A 122 -2.06 8.47 1.87
C SER A 122 -3.04 7.36 1.50
N ARG A 123 -4.31 7.70 1.28
CA ARG A 123 -5.32 6.74 0.79
C ARG A 123 -5.00 6.22 -0.61
N ILE A 124 -4.54 7.09 -1.53
CA ILE A 124 -4.14 6.67 -2.87
C ILE A 124 -3.01 5.62 -2.79
N ILE A 125 -1.98 5.85 -1.97
CA ILE A 125 -0.89 4.89 -1.77
C ILE A 125 -1.44 3.56 -1.25
N TYR A 126 -2.30 3.61 -0.25
CA TYR A 126 -2.92 2.42 0.32
C TYR A 126 -3.78 1.65 -0.69
N GLU A 127 -4.60 2.33 -1.49
CA GLU A 127 -5.39 1.72 -2.57
C GLU A 127 -4.51 1.00 -3.60
N LYS A 128 -3.40 1.63 -4.01
CA LYS A 128 -2.43 0.99 -4.91
C LYS A 128 -1.78 -0.24 -4.29
N TYR A 129 -1.47 -0.20 -2.99
CA TYR A 129 -0.99 -1.38 -2.27
C TYR A 129 -2.03 -2.51 -2.26
N VAL A 130 -3.29 -2.22 -1.93
CA VAL A 130 -4.37 -3.22 -1.93
C VAL A 130 -4.52 -3.88 -3.30
N LEU A 131 -4.49 -3.10 -4.38
CA LEU A 131 -4.53 -3.64 -5.74
C LEU A 131 -3.33 -4.57 -6.03
N ARG A 132 -2.13 -4.22 -5.57
CA ARG A 132 -0.94 -5.10 -5.69
C ARG A 132 -1.13 -6.40 -4.89
N GLN A 133 -1.70 -6.33 -3.69
CA GLN A 133 -2.00 -7.54 -2.90
C GLN A 133 -2.99 -8.45 -3.62
N LEU A 134 -4.05 -7.89 -4.21
CA LEU A 134 -5.03 -8.66 -4.98
C LEU A 134 -4.38 -9.34 -6.20
N ILE A 135 -3.52 -8.63 -6.92
CA ILE A 135 -2.76 -9.21 -8.05
C ILE A 135 -1.88 -10.36 -7.56
N HIS A 136 -1.13 -10.16 -6.46
CA HIS A 136 -0.26 -11.19 -5.90
C HIS A 136 -1.04 -12.44 -5.44
N ILE A 137 -2.16 -12.25 -4.76
CA ILE A 137 -3.04 -13.36 -4.34
C ILE A 137 -3.57 -14.12 -5.55
N SER A 138 -4.07 -13.38 -6.56
CA SER A 138 -4.62 -13.98 -7.77
C SER A 138 -3.56 -14.77 -8.55
N SER A 139 -2.35 -14.22 -8.70
CA SER A 139 -1.22 -14.93 -9.33
C SER A 139 -0.87 -16.21 -8.57
N SER A 140 -0.79 -16.14 -7.23
CA SER A 140 -0.54 -17.31 -6.40
C SER A 140 -1.62 -18.40 -6.53
N ILE A 141 -2.88 -18.00 -6.70
CA ILE A 141 -3.99 -18.95 -6.93
C ILE A 141 -3.84 -19.60 -8.31
N VAL A 142 -3.53 -18.81 -9.34
CA VAL A 142 -3.30 -19.31 -10.69
C VAL A 142 -2.16 -20.31 -10.72
N ASP A 143 -0.99 -19.96 -10.15
CA ASP A 143 0.18 -20.83 -10.12
C ASP A 143 -0.13 -22.17 -9.45
N LYS A 144 -0.85 -22.13 -8.32
CA LYS A 144 -1.26 -23.36 -7.61
C LYS A 144 -2.33 -24.17 -8.34
N ALA A 145 -3.19 -23.52 -9.13
CA ALA A 145 -4.23 -24.21 -9.90
C ALA A 145 -3.66 -25.02 -11.07
N PHE A 146 -2.46 -24.68 -11.54
CA PHE A 146 -1.74 -25.48 -12.55
C PHE A 146 -0.98 -26.66 -11.93
N ASP A 147 -0.83 -26.71 -10.60
CA ASP A 147 -0.22 -27.85 -9.93
C ASP A 147 -1.22 -29.00 -9.84
N SER A 148 -0.97 -30.07 -10.60
CA SER A 148 -1.84 -31.26 -10.67
C SER A 148 -1.93 -32.03 -9.34
N SER A 149 -1.05 -31.77 -8.38
CA SER A 149 -1.07 -32.38 -7.04
C SER A 149 -1.95 -31.61 -6.04
N MET A 150 -2.37 -30.39 -6.38
CA MET A 150 -3.15 -29.53 -5.50
C MET A 150 -4.61 -29.98 -5.37
N ASN A 151 -5.09 -30.06 -4.12
CA ASN A 151 -6.50 -30.33 -3.86
C ASN A 151 -7.34 -29.07 -4.12
N PRO A 152 -8.34 -29.11 -5.03
CA PRO A 152 -9.16 -27.95 -5.38
C PRO A 152 -9.87 -27.30 -4.17
N PHE A 153 -10.40 -28.12 -3.26
CA PHE A 153 -11.11 -27.61 -2.08
C PHE A 153 -10.17 -26.92 -1.10
N GLN A 154 -8.94 -27.40 -0.97
CA GLN A 154 -7.92 -26.75 -0.17
C GLN A 154 -7.52 -25.41 -0.80
N LEU A 155 -7.35 -25.35 -2.11
CA LEU A 155 -7.00 -24.12 -2.82
C LEU A 155 -8.10 -23.05 -2.67
N ILE A 156 -9.37 -23.43 -2.73
CA ILE A 156 -10.51 -22.53 -2.50
C ILE A 156 -10.42 -21.94 -1.07
N GLY A 157 -10.24 -22.78 -0.05
CA GLY A 157 -10.14 -22.31 1.33
C GLY A 157 -8.94 -21.38 1.56
N GLU A 158 -7.79 -21.66 0.95
CA GLU A 158 -6.63 -20.76 0.98
C GLU A 158 -6.93 -19.41 0.31
N ALA A 159 -7.62 -19.42 -0.83
CA ALA A 159 -8.00 -18.21 -1.55
C ALA A 159 -8.97 -17.35 -0.73
N GLU A 160 -10.00 -17.96 -0.16
CA GLU A 160 -10.98 -17.29 0.72
C GLU A 160 -10.29 -16.64 1.91
N ASN A 161 -9.41 -17.36 2.62
CA ASN A 161 -8.69 -16.83 3.77
C ASN A 161 -7.83 -15.62 3.40
N LYS A 162 -7.06 -15.69 2.31
CA LYS A 162 -6.22 -14.56 1.85
C LYS A 162 -7.04 -13.33 1.47
N LEU A 163 -8.18 -13.52 0.79
CA LEU A 163 -9.07 -12.42 0.42
C LEU A 163 -9.76 -11.82 1.67
N LEU A 164 -10.10 -12.68 2.64
CA LEU A 164 -10.68 -12.25 3.91
C LEU A 164 -9.69 -11.40 4.71
N ASP A 165 -8.41 -11.76 4.73
CA ASP A 165 -7.36 -10.99 5.39
C ASP A 165 -7.25 -9.58 4.81
N VAL A 166 -7.29 -9.44 3.47
CA VAL A 166 -7.30 -8.14 2.81
C VAL A 166 -8.57 -7.36 3.15
N SER A 167 -9.73 -8.01 3.13
CA SER A 167 -11.02 -7.39 3.47
C SER A 167 -11.07 -6.91 4.93
N ASN A 168 -10.59 -7.73 5.86
CA ASN A 168 -10.54 -7.39 7.28
C ASN A 168 -9.60 -6.20 7.55
N ALA A 169 -8.45 -6.14 6.86
CA ALA A 169 -7.55 -5.01 6.94
C ALA A 169 -8.20 -3.69 6.47
N LEU A 170 -9.04 -3.76 5.42
CA LEU A 170 -9.84 -2.64 4.93
C LEU A 170 -10.90 -2.21 5.94
N SER A 171 -11.69 -3.16 6.46
CA SER A 171 -12.79 -2.89 7.39
C SER A 171 -12.30 -2.30 8.71
N LYS A 172 -11.18 -2.78 9.24
CA LYS A 172 -10.57 -2.26 10.47
C LYS A 172 -10.17 -0.80 10.34
N LYS A 173 -9.63 -0.40 9.17
CA LYS A 173 -9.28 1.00 8.90
C LYS A 173 -10.50 1.91 8.77
N GLN A 174 -11.60 1.42 8.19
CA GLN A 174 -12.84 2.18 8.10
C GLN A 174 -13.48 2.37 9.49
N ALA A 175 -13.45 1.36 10.35
CA ALA A 175 -13.99 1.44 11.71
C ALA A 175 -13.21 2.44 12.59
N VAL A 176 -11.88 2.47 12.50
CA VAL A 176 -11.05 3.45 13.22
C VAL A 176 -11.39 4.87 12.78
N LYS A 177 -11.59 5.09 11.48
CA LYS A 177 -11.97 6.40 10.96
C LYS A 177 -13.34 6.87 11.52
N LEU A 178 -14.34 5.99 11.52
CA LEU A 178 -15.67 6.33 12.03
C LEU A 178 -15.63 6.71 13.51
N SER A 179 -14.84 5.99 14.33
CA SER A 179 -14.68 6.29 15.75
C SER A 179 -14.00 7.63 16.00
N SER A 180 -12.97 7.98 15.21
CA SER A 180 -12.29 9.28 15.34
C SER A 180 -13.16 10.45 14.88
N GLU A 181 -13.95 10.29 13.82
CA GLU A 181 -14.89 11.31 13.37
C GLU A 181 -16.00 11.54 14.41
N ILE A 182 -16.53 10.49 15.03
CA ILE A 182 -17.52 10.60 16.12
C ILE A 182 -16.92 11.30 17.34
N SER A 183 -15.70 10.99 17.74
CA SER A 183 -15.04 11.64 18.88
C SER A 183 -14.86 13.13 18.65
N ASN A 184 -14.43 13.53 17.45
CA ASN A 184 -14.25 14.95 17.10
C ASN A 184 -15.59 15.72 17.13
N VAL A 185 -16.68 15.12 16.64
CA VAL A 185 -18.02 15.73 16.68
C VAL A 185 -18.54 15.86 18.12
N VAL A 186 -18.24 14.91 18.99
CA VAL A 186 -18.63 14.97 20.40
C VAL A 186 -17.87 16.07 21.14
N GLU A 187 -16.58 16.30 20.84
CA GLU A 187 -15.79 17.39 21.42
C GLU A 187 -16.22 18.78 20.92
N GLU A 188 -16.76 18.90 19.71
CA GLU A 188 -17.27 20.18 19.18
C GLU A 188 -18.64 20.58 19.77
N ILE A 189 -19.39 19.64 20.37
CA ILE A 189 -20.75 19.87 20.89
C ILE A 189 -20.77 20.07 22.43
N GLY A 190 -19.67 19.78 23.12
CA GLY A 190 -19.53 19.87 24.58
C GLY A 190 -18.79 21.10 25.03
#